data_095fd77e1bae73a72f13c44338616bd2
#
_entry.id   095fd77e1bae73a72f13c44338616bd2
#
_cell.length_a   1.000
_cell.length_b   1.000
_cell.length_c   1.000
_cell.angle_alpha   90.00
_cell.angle_beta   90.00
_cell.angle_gamma   90.00
#
_symmetry.space_group_name_H-M   'P 1'
#
loop_
_entity.id
_entity.type
_entity.pdbx_description
1 polymer ?
#
loop_
_entity_poly.entity_id
_entity_poly.type
_entity_poly.pdbx_seq_one_letter_code
_entity_poly.pdbx_strand_id
1 'polypeptide(L)'
;MSSWVSHLPADLSIREVIGHGMNATELDANPRLDRWFIQNLNRDPVLPLSDAAVDAVLCCVGVQYLTRPLEVFAEVRRILRPGGRVIVSFSNRCFPMKAVRLWSALDEAGRASLVATYLEGSGFASIAAYLLADGKAGDPLVVVAGAARG
;
A
#
# COMPACT_ATOMS: atom_id res chain seq x y z
N MET A 1 3.96 -2.24 -2.86
CA MET A 1 2.85 -3.07 -3.37
C MET A 1 2.21 -2.34 -4.53
N SER A 2 1.84 -3.04 -5.61
CA SER A 2 1.44 -2.47 -6.91
C SER A 2 2.57 -1.64 -7.56
N SER A 3 3.70 -2.29 -7.83
CA SER A 3 4.97 -1.61 -8.14
C SER A 3 5.24 -1.45 -9.65
N TRP A 4 4.22 -1.32 -10.49
CA TRP A 4 4.40 -1.18 -11.96
C TRP A 4 5.04 0.16 -12.35
N VAL A 5 4.83 1.22 -11.57
CA VAL A 5 5.54 2.50 -11.65
C VAL A 5 6.16 2.85 -10.31
N SER A 6 7.26 3.58 -10.34
CA SER A 6 7.90 4.04 -9.10
C SER A 6 7.19 5.29 -8.57
N HIS A 7 6.78 5.22 -7.30
CA HIS A 7 6.32 6.37 -6.53
C HIS A 7 7.39 6.91 -5.57
N LEU A 8 8.61 6.40 -5.70
CA LEU A 8 9.75 6.82 -4.87
C LEU A 8 10.43 8.03 -5.51
N PRO A 9 10.69 9.12 -4.75
CA PRO A 9 11.50 10.24 -5.23
C PRO A 9 12.87 9.78 -5.72
N ALA A 10 13.35 10.39 -6.81
CA ALA A 10 14.60 9.97 -7.44
C ALA A 10 15.83 10.27 -6.56
N ASP A 11 15.75 11.31 -5.74
CA ASP A 11 16.78 11.78 -4.81
C ASP A 11 16.79 11.02 -3.47
N LEU A 12 15.81 10.15 -3.24
CA LEU A 12 15.75 9.37 -2.01
C LEU A 12 16.76 8.23 -2.05
N SER A 13 17.73 8.26 -1.15
CA SER A 13 18.70 7.19 -0.97
C SER A 13 18.06 6.01 -0.24
N ILE A 14 17.85 4.92 -0.96
CA ILE A 14 17.27 3.68 -0.45
C ILE A 14 18.26 2.55 -0.70
N ARG A 15 18.47 1.69 0.28
CA ARG A 15 19.41 0.57 0.20
C ARG A 15 18.91 -0.53 -0.72
N GLU A 16 17.63 -0.88 -0.63
CA GLU A 16 17.01 -1.94 -1.44
C GLU A 16 15.53 -1.61 -1.65
N VAL A 17 15.04 -1.77 -2.86
CA VAL A 17 13.64 -1.61 -3.23
C VAL A 17 13.09 -2.94 -3.73
N ILE A 18 12.12 -3.50 -2.98
CA ILE A 18 11.47 -4.76 -3.32
C ILE A 18 10.10 -4.46 -3.92
N GLY A 19 9.90 -4.88 -5.16
CA GLY A 19 8.64 -4.74 -5.87
C GLY A 19 7.67 -5.89 -5.65
N HIS A 20 6.38 -5.60 -5.71
CA HIS A 20 5.32 -6.60 -5.73
C HIS A 20 4.22 -6.19 -6.72
N GLY A 21 3.74 -7.13 -7.48
CA GLY A 21 2.64 -6.92 -8.43
C GLY A 21 2.08 -8.24 -8.97
N MET A 22 1.28 -8.12 -10.01
CA MET A 22 0.59 -9.25 -10.66
C MET A 22 1.15 -9.55 -12.07
N ASN A 23 2.03 -8.69 -12.59
CA ASN A 23 2.55 -8.78 -13.96
C ASN A 23 4.07 -8.63 -13.96
N ALA A 24 4.76 -9.69 -14.38
CA ALA A 24 6.22 -9.74 -14.43
C ALA A 24 6.80 -8.66 -15.35
N THR A 25 6.23 -8.47 -16.52
CA THR A 25 6.71 -7.51 -17.51
C THR A 25 6.68 -6.07 -16.98
N GLU A 26 5.64 -5.72 -16.23
CA GLU A 26 5.51 -4.41 -15.60
C GLU A 26 6.53 -4.21 -14.47
N LEU A 27 6.78 -5.25 -13.68
CA LEU A 27 7.74 -5.20 -12.59
C LEU A 27 9.18 -5.10 -13.12
N ASP A 28 9.50 -5.89 -14.14
CA ASP A 28 10.82 -5.90 -14.78
C ASP A 28 11.13 -4.56 -15.46
N ALA A 29 10.12 -3.90 -15.99
CA ALA A 29 10.27 -2.59 -16.61
C ALA A 29 10.45 -1.43 -15.61
N ASN A 30 10.31 -1.65 -14.32
CA ASN A 30 10.48 -0.61 -13.30
C ASN A 30 11.95 -0.52 -12.85
N PRO A 31 12.72 0.51 -13.29
CA PRO A 31 14.15 0.62 -13.04
C PRO A 31 14.51 0.93 -11.57
N ARG A 32 13.51 1.18 -10.72
CA ARG A 32 13.73 1.47 -9.29
C ARG A 32 13.70 0.21 -8.42
N LEU A 33 13.35 -0.95 -8.98
CA LEU A 33 13.29 -2.21 -8.24
C LEU A 33 14.64 -2.94 -8.32
N ASP A 34 15.19 -3.30 -7.17
CA ASP A 34 16.37 -4.17 -7.07
C ASP A 34 15.97 -5.64 -7.25
N ARG A 35 14.80 -6.01 -6.75
CA ARG A 35 14.14 -7.31 -6.95
C ARG A 35 12.64 -7.20 -6.81
N TRP A 36 11.93 -8.21 -7.26
CA TRP A 36 10.47 -8.24 -7.19
C TRP A 36 9.93 -9.66 -7.11
N PHE A 37 8.66 -9.77 -6.74
CA PHE A 37 7.91 -11.03 -6.76
C PHE A 37 6.48 -10.82 -7.24
N ILE A 38 5.88 -11.89 -7.79
CA ILE A 38 4.48 -11.91 -8.23
C ILE A 38 3.66 -12.66 -7.18
N GLN A 39 2.59 -12.03 -6.74
CA GLN A 39 1.66 -12.66 -5.80
C GLN A 39 0.27 -12.05 -5.88
N ASN A 40 -0.75 -12.90 -5.86
CA ASN A 40 -2.13 -12.46 -5.70
C ASN A 40 -2.49 -12.45 -4.20
N LEU A 41 -2.43 -11.30 -3.58
CA LEU A 41 -2.69 -11.12 -2.15
C LEU A 41 -4.13 -11.47 -1.73
N ASN A 42 -5.07 -11.52 -2.67
CA ASN A 42 -6.42 -11.98 -2.40
C ASN A 42 -6.55 -13.50 -2.29
N ARG A 43 -5.57 -14.24 -2.85
CA ARG A 43 -5.49 -15.71 -2.77
C ARG A 43 -4.55 -16.15 -1.67
N ASP A 44 -3.38 -15.52 -1.62
CA ASP A 44 -2.33 -15.78 -0.64
C ASP A 44 -1.85 -14.45 -0.05
N PRO A 45 -2.25 -14.09 1.16
CA PRO A 45 -1.82 -12.85 1.81
C PRO A 45 -0.42 -12.94 2.44
N VAL A 46 0.15 -14.14 2.61
CA VAL A 46 1.43 -14.35 3.28
C VAL A 46 2.58 -13.88 2.40
N LEU A 47 3.26 -12.82 2.81
CA LEU A 47 4.35 -12.22 2.03
C LEU A 47 5.63 -13.07 2.10
N PRO A 48 6.35 -13.30 0.98
CA PRO A 48 7.56 -14.12 0.92
C PRO A 48 8.80 -13.36 1.44
N LEU A 49 8.64 -12.71 2.59
CA LEU A 49 9.68 -11.95 3.28
C LEU A 49 9.72 -12.36 4.75
N SER A 50 10.92 -12.32 5.34
CA SER A 50 11.11 -12.60 6.76
C SER A 50 10.47 -11.53 7.64
N ASP A 51 10.28 -11.85 8.92
CA ASP A 51 9.90 -10.87 9.93
C ASP A 51 10.93 -9.74 10.01
N ALA A 52 10.47 -8.52 10.23
CA ALA A 52 11.30 -7.34 10.37
C ALA A 52 12.33 -7.14 9.22
N ALA A 53 11.96 -7.49 7.99
CA ALA A 53 12.84 -7.44 6.82
C ALA A 53 12.98 -6.04 6.23
N VAL A 54 11.96 -5.19 6.35
CA VAL A 54 11.90 -3.88 5.67
C VAL A 54 11.61 -2.73 6.63
N ASP A 55 12.03 -1.52 6.25
CA ASP A 55 11.83 -0.30 7.06
C ASP A 55 10.52 0.41 6.71
N ALA A 56 10.04 0.23 5.48
CA ALA A 56 8.78 0.82 5.02
C ALA A 56 8.09 -0.06 3.99
N VAL A 57 6.76 0.01 3.96
CA VAL A 57 5.91 -0.59 2.92
C VAL A 57 5.01 0.49 2.33
N LEU A 58 5.05 0.63 1.00
CA LEU A 58 4.18 1.49 0.24
C LEU A 58 3.13 0.66 -0.49
N CYS A 59 1.86 1.00 -0.31
CA CYS A 59 0.74 0.45 -1.06
C CYS A 59 0.10 1.57 -1.89
N CYS A 60 0.53 1.67 -3.15
CA CYS A 60 0.13 2.74 -4.04
C CYS A 60 -1.00 2.27 -4.96
N VAL A 61 -2.18 2.91 -4.87
CA VAL A 61 -3.36 2.65 -5.71
C VAL A 61 -3.73 1.15 -5.80
N GLY A 62 -3.60 0.42 -4.69
CA GLY A 62 -3.81 -1.04 -4.64
C GLY A 62 -4.79 -1.50 -3.57
N VAL A 63 -4.99 -0.69 -2.52
CA VAL A 63 -5.81 -1.07 -1.35
C VAL A 63 -7.27 -1.32 -1.70
N GLN A 64 -7.82 -0.62 -2.68
CA GLN A 64 -9.20 -0.75 -3.15
C GLN A 64 -9.54 -2.11 -3.76
N TYR A 65 -8.53 -2.92 -4.07
CA TYR A 65 -8.71 -4.25 -4.69
C TYR A 65 -8.49 -5.40 -3.68
N LEU A 66 -8.14 -5.11 -2.44
CA LEU A 66 -7.90 -6.12 -1.42
C LEU A 66 -9.23 -6.65 -0.87
N THR A 67 -9.45 -7.95 -1.01
CA THR A 67 -10.62 -8.65 -0.43
C THR A 67 -10.34 -9.20 0.97
N ARG A 68 -9.06 -9.28 1.36
CA ARG A 68 -8.58 -9.75 2.67
C ARG A 68 -7.65 -8.71 3.31
N PRO A 69 -8.08 -7.44 3.46
CA PRO A 69 -7.18 -6.34 3.84
C PRO A 69 -6.54 -6.53 5.22
N LEU A 70 -7.27 -7.05 6.20
CA LEU A 70 -6.73 -7.26 7.56
C LEU A 70 -5.59 -8.29 7.56
N GLU A 71 -5.73 -9.37 6.80
CA GLU A 71 -4.68 -10.39 6.70
C GLU A 71 -3.44 -9.84 5.96
N VAL A 72 -3.66 -9.11 4.87
CA VAL A 72 -2.57 -8.47 4.12
C VAL A 72 -1.83 -7.45 4.99
N PHE A 73 -2.54 -6.59 5.72
CA PHE A 73 -1.88 -5.61 6.59
C PHE A 73 -1.28 -6.21 7.85
N ALA A 74 -1.77 -7.34 8.36
CA ALA A 74 -1.09 -8.11 9.39
C ALA A 74 0.28 -8.63 8.90
N GLU A 75 0.34 -9.13 7.67
CA GLU A 75 1.59 -9.53 7.02
C GLU A 75 2.52 -8.35 6.76
N VAL A 76 1.98 -7.22 6.30
CA VAL A 76 2.75 -5.97 6.16
C VAL A 76 3.37 -5.59 7.51
N ARG A 77 2.62 -5.70 8.61
CA ARG A 77 3.15 -5.43 9.95
C ARG A 77 4.24 -6.42 10.36
N ARG A 78 4.08 -7.71 10.05
CA ARG A 78 5.07 -8.76 10.35
C ARG A 78 6.42 -8.48 9.69
N ILE A 79 6.41 -8.09 8.41
CA ILE A 79 7.65 -7.84 7.66
C ILE A 79 8.30 -6.49 7.97
N LEU A 80 7.57 -5.55 8.58
CA LEU A 80 8.12 -4.27 9.01
C LEU A 80 8.94 -4.41 10.28
N ARG A 81 10.09 -3.73 10.32
CA ARG A 81 10.86 -3.56 11.54
C ARG A 81 10.07 -2.79 12.58
N PRO A 82 10.38 -2.95 13.88
CA PRO A 82 9.81 -2.11 14.94
C PRO A 82 9.97 -0.62 14.59
N GLY A 83 8.88 0.13 14.64
CA GLY A 83 8.83 1.55 14.21
C GLY A 83 8.78 1.79 12.71
N GLY A 84 8.86 0.73 11.89
CA GLY A 84 8.72 0.81 10.44
C GLY A 84 7.36 1.38 10.01
N ARG A 85 7.29 1.93 8.80
CA ARG A 85 6.12 2.68 8.33
C ARG A 85 5.36 1.95 7.24
N VAL A 86 4.03 1.95 7.34
CA VAL A 86 3.14 1.65 6.22
C VAL A 86 2.56 2.94 5.66
N ILE A 87 2.58 3.09 4.35
CA ILE A 87 2.05 4.25 3.62
C ILE A 87 1.12 3.75 2.55
N VAL A 88 -0.16 4.08 2.67
CA VAL A 88 -1.20 3.70 1.72
C VAL A 88 -1.68 4.94 0.99
N SER A 89 -1.49 4.99 -0.33
CA SER A 89 -1.96 6.10 -1.15
C SER A 89 -3.03 5.65 -2.13
N PHE A 90 -4.02 6.50 -2.34
CA PHE A 90 -5.09 6.27 -3.30
C PHE A 90 -5.67 7.58 -3.82
N SER A 91 -6.38 7.49 -4.96
CA SER A 91 -7.11 8.58 -5.58
C SER A 91 -8.58 8.17 -5.78
N ASN A 92 -9.35 9.04 -6.43
CA ASN A 92 -10.72 8.70 -6.88
C ASN A 92 -10.70 7.75 -8.09
N ARG A 93 -9.56 7.53 -8.74
CA ARG A 93 -9.44 6.61 -9.87
C ARG A 93 -9.27 5.17 -9.40
N CYS A 94 -10.10 4.31 -9.92
CA CYS A 94 -9.97 2.86 -9.76
C CYS A 94 -10.64 2.16 -10.95
N PHE A 95 -10.39 0.87 -11.10
CA PHE A 95 -11.16 0.01 -11.99
C PHE A 95 -12.44 -0.43 -11.27
N PRO A 96 -13.64 0.14 -11.60
CA PRO A 96 -14.85 -0.08 -10.81
C PRO A 96 -15.23 -1.56 -10.68
N MET A 97 -15.00 -2.34 -11.75
CA MET A 97 -15.30 -3.77 -11.79
C MET A 97 -14.38 -4.62 -10.91
N LYS A 98 -13.24 -4.07 -10.46
CA LYS A 98 -12.24 -4.77 -9.64
C LYS A 98 -12.21 -4.28 -8.20
N ALA A 99 -12.70 -3.06 -7.95
CA ALA A 99 -12.76 -2.50 -6.60
C ALA A 99 -13.76 -3.26 -5.74
N VAL A 100 -13.44 -3.43 -4.47
CA VAL A 100 -14.37 -4.02 -3.51
C VAL A 100 -15.61 -3.12 -3.33
N ARG A 101 -16.79 -3.74 -3.15
CA ARG A 101 -18.08 -3.01 -3.10
C ARG A 101 -18.10 -1.89 -2.07
N LEU A 102 -17.50 -2.15 -0.90
CA LEU A 102 -17.43 -1.15 0.18
C LEU A 102 -16.66 0.09 -0.26
N TRP A 103 -15.57 -0.06 -1.01
CA TRP A 103 -14.80 1.07 -1.55
C TRP A 103 -15.62 1.97 -2.46
N SER A 104 -16.42 1.33 -3.33
CA SER A 104 -17.27 2.06 -4.30
C SER A 104 -18.44 2.80 -3.65
N ALA A 105 -18.86 2.39 -2.45
CA ALA A 105 -19.95 3.00 -1.69
C ALA A 105 -19.52 4.21 -0.83
N LEU A 106 -18.21 4.46 -0.70
CA LEU A 106 -17.65 5.49 0.15
C LEU A 106 -17.13 6.69 -0.65
N ASP A 107 -17.25 7.87 -0.08
CA ASP A 107 -16.52 9.08 -0.49
C ASP A 107 -15.05 9.04 -0.04
N GLU A 108 -14.28 10.07 -0.34
CA GLU A 108 -12.84 10.12 -0.02
C GLU A 108 -12.58 10.03 1.50
N ALA A 109 -13.36 10.73 2.31
CA ALA A 109 -13.21 10.70 3.76
C ALA A 109 -13.55 9.31 4.32
N GLY A 110 -14.61 8.70 3.81
CA GLY A 110 -14.99 7.33 4.15
C GLY A 110 -13.93 6.30 3.75
N ARG A 111 -13.28 6.47 2.59
CA ARG A 111 -12.17 5.61 2.15
C ARG A 111 -10.94 5.77 3.04
N ALA A 112 -10.60 7.02 3.43
CA ALA A 112 -9.52 7.27 4.37
C ALA A 112 -9.79 6.61 5.73
N SER A 113 -11.01 6.75 6.25
CA SER A 113 -11.45 6.10 7.49
C SER A 113 -11.41 4.58 7.39
N LEU A 114 -11.82 4.01 6.26
CA LEU A 114 -11.76 2.57 6.02
C LEU A 114 -10.31 2.05 6.04
N VAL A 115 -9.39 2.73 5.37
CA VAL A 115 -7.97 2.36 5.40
C VAL A 115 -7.39 2.48 6.80
N ALA A 116 -7.71 3.55 7.53
CA ALA A 116 -7.30 3.71 8.93
C ALA A 116 -7.79 2.54 9.79
N THR A 117 -9.05 2.13 9.63
CA THR A 117 -9.63 0.97 10.32
C THR A 117 -8.88 -0.34 9.99
N TYR A 118 -8.48 -0.54 8.73
CA TYR A 118 -7.66 -1.70 8.36
C TYR A 118 -6.31 -1.70 9.08
N LEU A 119 -5.65 -0.55 9.14
CA LEU A 119 -4.36 -0.43 9.83
C LEU A 119 -4.51 -0.63 11.34
N GLU A 120 -5.52 -0.03 11.97
CA GLU A 120 -5.81 -0.24 13.40
C GLU A 120 -6.08 -1.71 13.71
N GLY A 121 -6.98 -2.34 12.96
CA GLY A 121 -7.35 -3.74 13.11
C GLY A 121 -6.17 -4.70 12.89
N SER A 122 -5.15 -4.28 12.13
CA SER A 122 -3.91 -5.03 11.91
C SER A 122 -2.80 -4.68 12.90
N GLY A 123 -3.07 -3.85 13.92
CA GLY A 123 -2.17 -3.54 15.02
C GLY A 123 -1.15 -2.43 14.76
N PHE A 124 -1.36 -1.59 13.76
CA PHE A 124 -0.57 -0.37 13.57
C PHE A 124 -0.95 0.71 14.60
N ALA A 125 -0.03 1.64 14.83
CA ALA A 125 -0.21 2.80 15.71
C ALA A 125 0.12 4.10 14.97
N SER A 126 -0.12 5.24 15.61
CA SER A 126 0.18 6.57 15.07
C SER A 126 -0.39 6.77 13.66
N ILE A 127 -1.64 6.32 13.47
CA ILE A 127 -2.32 6.38 12.17
C ILE A 127 -2.74 7.82 11.91
N ALA A 128 -2.39 8.33 10.72
CA ALA A 128 -2.77 9.66 10.26
C ALA A 128 -3.15 9.63 8.78
N ALA A 129 -4.14 10.44 8.41
CA ALA A 129 -4.59 10.63 7.04
C ALA A 129 -4.27 12.04 6.55
N TYR A 130 -3.85 12.15 5.29
CA TYR A 130 -3.44 13.39 4.65
C TYR A 130 -4.11 13.52 3.28
N LEU A 131 -4.69 14.67 3.00
CA LEU A 131 -5.10 15.07 1.66
C LEU A 131 -3.92 15.84 1.02
N LEU A 132 -3.17 15.19 0.14
CA LEU A 132 -2.00 15.80 -0.51
C LEU A 132 -2.36 16.59 -1.77
N ALA A 133 -3.46 16.23 -2.45
CA ALA A 133 -4.04 16.97 -3.56
C ALA A 133 -5.57 16.95 -3.44
N ASP A 134 -6.19 18.11 -3.62
CA ASP A 134 -7.64 18.30 -3.42
C ASP A 134 -8.49 18.02 -4.68
N GLY A 135 -7.85 17.61 -5.76
CA GLY A 135 -8.53 17.30 -7.02
C GLY A 135 -8.91 18.50 -7.89
N LYS A 136 -8.61 19.75 -7.48
CA LYS A 136 -8.96 20.95 -8.28
C LYS A 136 -8.12 21.10 -9.54
N ALA A 137 -6.86 20.66 -9.49
CA ALA A 137 -5.92 20.74 -10.61
C ALA A 137 -5.53 19.36 -11.16
N GLY A 138 -6.28 18.30 -10.85
CA GLY A 138 -6.00 16.93 -11.27
C GLY A 138 -6.75 15.93 -10.41
N ASP A 139 -6.23 14.71 -10.30
CA ASP A 139 -6.83 13.73 -9.41
C ASP A 139 -6.50 14.03 -7.94
N PRO A 140 -7.45 13.85 -7.01
CA PRO A 140 -7.15 13.95 -5.59
C PRO A 140 -6.16 12.86 -5.18
N LEU A 141 -5.33 13.14 -4.20
CA LEU A 141 -4.40 12.18 -3.62
C LEU A 141 -4.56 12.16 -2.10
N VAL A 142 -5.01 11.04 -1.61
CA VAL A 142 -5.12 10.76 -0.17
C VAL A 142 -4.05 9.78 0.25
N VAL A 143 -3.44 10.03 1.39
CA VAL A 143 -2.46 9.12 2.02
C VAL A 143 -2.91 8.81 3.43
N VAL A 144 -2.90 7.53 3.79
CA VAL A 144 -3.04 7.07 5.17
C VAL A 144 -1.76 6.34 5.55
N ALA A 145 -1.14 6.78 6.63
CA ALA A 145 0.12 6.21 7.12
C ALA A 145 -0.03 5.71 8.56
N GLY A 146 0.74 4.66 8.90
CA GLY A 146 0.81 4.12 10.25
C GLY A 146 2.21 3.62 10.57
N ALA A 147 2.47 3.34 11.85
CA ALA A 147 3.72 2.77 12.32
C ALA A 147 3.51 1.38 12.91
N ALA A 148 4.41 0.44 12.61
CA ALA A 148 4.47 -0.83 13.32
C ALA A 148 4.87 -0.58 14.78
N ARG A 149 4.10 -1.12 15.74
CA ARG A 149 4.46 -1.06 17.16
C ARG A 149 5.78 -1.80 17.38
N GLY A 150 6.63 -1.23 18.23
CA GLY A 150 7.83 -1.89 18.70
C GLY A 150 7.53 -3.03 19.66
#